data_aa71567d37431b64d3823f93b4525889
#
_entry.id   aa71567d37431b64d3823f93b4525889
#
_cell.length_a   1.000
_cell.length_b   1.000
_cell.length_c   1.000
_cell.angle_alpha   90.00
_cell.angle_beta   90.00
_cell.angle_gamma   90.00
#
_symmetry.space_group_name_H-M   'P 1'
#
loop_
_entity.id
_entity.type
_entity.pdbx_description
1 polymer ?
#
loop_
_entity_poly.entity_id
_entity_poly.type
_entity_poly.pdbx_seq_one_letter_code
_entity_poly.pdbx_strand_id
1 'polypeptide(L)'
;MTRAAANARGFTLVELTIALVLLAGIAALLYGSLSMAARSWDGGEAKMQQVSDLRTTQTYLRAQIGAQYPQRMWKIAELPILFSGERDEIRYAAVLPARVAEGGVYYFRLAVVRSGERSLLVQERVVPDANALEVPEFRDAERSILAEDIAELRIAYYGRAINAADTEAPAWLDRWDDKQRLPLLVRIDVKPEKGAAWPTLVVEPRRSPEAGCPVWDSRRKTCARAA
;
A
#
# COMPACT_ATOMS: atom_id res chain seq x y z
N MET A 1 28.34 19.80 85.28
CA MET A 1 27.70 19.42 83.96
C MET A 1 27.49 20.70 83.18
N THR A 2 28.44 21.03 82.28
CA THR A 2 28.38 22.23 81.43
C THR A 2 27.85 21.86 80.02
N ARG A 3 26.64 22.30 79.64
CA ARG A 3 26.10 22.15 78.33
C ARG A 3 26.79 23.17 77.37
N ALA A 4 27.56 22.66 76.43
CA ALA A 4 28.07 23.49 75.36
C ALA A 4 26.91 24.00 74.50
N ALA A 5 26.76 25.32 74.45
CA ALA A 5 25.78 25.99 73.53
C ALA A 5 26.33 25.83 72.11
N ALA A 6 25.61 25.06 71.28
CA ALA A 6 25.85 24.97 69.84
C ALA A 6 25.54 26.35 69.25
N ASN A 7 26.53 27.02 68.67
CA ASN A 7 26.41 28.24 67.89
C ASN A 7 25.56 27.93 66.60
N ALA A 8 24.28 28.26 66.65
CA ALA A 8 23.43 28.24 65.43
C ALA A 8 23.90 29.39 64.50
N ARG A 9 24.69 29.08 63.51
CA ARG A 9 25.02 29.99 62.40
C ARG A 9 23.79 30.14 61.51
N GLY A 10 23.23 31.35 61.45
CA GLY A 10 22.16 31.67 60.52
C GLY A 10 22.66 31.76 59.08
N PHE A 11 21.83 31.36 58.12
CA PHE A 11 22.14 31.51 56.69
C PHE A 11 22.23 33.00 56.28
N THR A 12 23.20 33.33 55.50
CA THR A 12 23.35 34.70 54.93
C THR A 12 22.39 34.85 53.74
N LEU A 13 21.89 36.07 53.50
CA LEU A 13 21.03 36.37 52.34
C LEU A 13 21.72 36.09 51.05
N VAL A 14 23.05 36.27 50.95
CA VAL A 14 23.90 35.99 49.81
C VAL A 14 23.96 34.48 49.50
N GLU A 15 24.08 33.64 50.52
CA GLU A 15 24.14 32.18 50.39
C GLU A 15 22.78 31.65 49.85
N LEU A 16 21.66 32.21 50.31
CA LEU A 16 20.34 31.86 49.83
C LEU A 16 20.15 32.26 48.34
N THR A 17 20.59 33.46 47.93
CA THR A 17 20.50 33.90 46.55
C THR A 17 21.35 33.07 45.60
N ILE A 18 22.58 32.73 46.01
CA ILE A 18 23.45 31.86 45.21
C ILE A 18 22.81 30.46 45.06
N ALA A 19 22.28 29.89 46.15
CA ALA A 19 21.61 28.59 46.09
C ALA A 19 20.39 28.59 45.14
N LEU A 20 19.59 29.65 45.18
CA LEU A 20 18.43 29.80 44.26
C LEU A 20 18.87 29.94 42.80
N VAL A 21 19.93 30.73 42.51
CA VAL A 21 20.44 30.87 41.14
C VAL A 21 20.97 29.54 40.61
N LEU A 22 21.73 28.81 41.45
CA LEU A 22 22.23 27.48 41.06
C LEU A 22 21.09 26.49 40.83
N LEU A 23 20.08 26.48 41.71
CA LEU A 23 18.91 25.64 41.59
C LEU A 23 18.13 25.96 40.31
N ALA A 24 17.92 27.25 40.02
CA ALA A 24 17.23 27.69 38.79
C ALA A 24 18.03 27.28 37.52
N GLY A 25 19.37 27.41 37.56
CA GLY A 25 20.25 26.95 36.48
C GLY A 25 20.14 25.45 36.20
N ILE A 26 20.20 24.63 37.28
CA ILE A 26 20.02 23.17 37.16
C ILE A 26 18.63 22.83 36.62
N ALA A 27 17.56 23.46 37.13
CA ALA A 27 16.21 23.23 36.68
C ALA A 27 16.03 23.59 35.17
N ALA A 28 16.64 24.69 34.72
CA ALA A 28 16.60 25.09 33.30
C ALA A 28 17.33 24.07 32.40
N LEU A 29 18.46 23.55 32.82
CA LEU A 29 19.21 22.50 32.08
C LEU A 29 18.44 21.17 32.02
N LEU A 30 17.81 20.76 33.13
CA LEU A 30 16.95 19.55 33.16
C LEU A 30 15.75 19.68 32.28
N TYR A 31 15.07 20.86 32.31
CA TYR A 31 13.92 21.11 31.44
C TYR A 31 14.32 21.11 29.96
N GLY A 32 15.47 21.74 29.62
CA GLY A 32 15.99 21.74 28.26
C GLY A 32 16.27 20.33 27.74
N SER A 33 16.95 19.49 28.55
CA SER A 33 17.24 18.12 28.15
C SER A 33 15.99 17.25 28.01
N LEU A 34 15.02 17.39 28.92
CA LEU A 34 13.77 16.65 28.85
C LEU A 34 12.94 17.06 27.62
N SER A 35 12.86 18.36 27.31
CA SER A 35 12.14 18.85 26.14
C SER A 35 12.76 18.42 24.82
N MET A 36 14.09 18.26 24.76
CA MET A 36 14.79 17.73 23.61
C MET A 36 14.54 16.23 23.43
N ALA A 37 14.54 15.45 24.52
CA ALA A 37 14.22 14.04 24.52
C ALA A 37 12.76 13.80 24.04
N ALA A 38 11.79 14.56 24.56
CA ALA A 38 10.40 14.47 24.15
C ALA A 38 10.22 14.72 22.63
N ARG A 39 10.82 15.78 22.10
CA ARG A 39 10.78 16.08 20.65
C ARG A 39 11.42 15.01 19.78
N SER A 40 12.48 14.37 20.27
CA SER A 40 13.13 13.25 19.57
C SER A 40 12.24 12.01 19.54
N TRP A 41 11.48 11.75 20.59
CA TRP A 41 10.53 10.65 20.65
C TRP A 41 9.33 10.86 19.73
N ASP A 42 8.71 12.04 19.75
CA ASP A 42 7.59 12.37 18.87
C ASP A 42 7.98 12.21 17.39
N GLY A 43 9.17 12.68 17.00
CA GLY A 43 9.70 12.52 15.65
C GLY A 43 9.99 11.06 15.27
N GLY A 44 10.46 10.26 16.23
CA GLY A 44 10.71 8.83 16.07
C GLY A 44 9.42 8.04 15.89
N GLU A 45 8.39 8.31 16.70
CA GLU A 45 7.11 7.66 16.66
C GLU A 45 6.38 7.92 15.33
N ALA A 46 6.33 9.17 14.87
CA ALA A 46 5.74 9.53 13.58
C ALA A 46 6.42 8.80 12.41
N LYS A 47 7.74 8.67 12.43
CA LYS A 47 8.48 7.94 11.41
C LYS A 47 8.23 6.42 11.47
N MET A 48 8.13 5.85 12.66
CA MET A 48 7.79 4.43 12.85
C MET A 48 6.39 4.13 12.33
N GLN A 49 5.41 5.00 12.61
CA GLN A 49 4.05 4.86 12.12
C GLN A 49 4.01 4.88 10.58
N GLN A 50 4.68 5.85 9.96
CA GLN A 50 4.76 5.94 8.50
C GLN A 50 5.36 4.69 7.86
N VAL A 51 6.42 4.12 8.45
CA VAL A 51 7.04 2.86 7.97
C VAL A 51 6.10 1.66 8.17
N SER A 52 5.36 1.63 9.29
CA SER A 52 4.38 0.58 9.58
C SER A 52 3.24 0.57 8.55
N ASP A 53 2.67 1.74 8.27
CA ASP A 53 1.57 1.91 7.31
C ASP A 53 2.02 1.51 5.90
N LEU A 54 3.22 1.93 5.49
CA LEU A 54 3.83 1.52 4.24
C LEU A 54 3.95 -0.02 4.13
N ARG A 55 4.51 -0.67 5.17
CA ARG A 55 4.69 -2.12 5.17
C ARG A 55 3.36 -2.86 5.12
N THR A 56 2.37 -2.37 5.85
CA THR A 56 1.01 -2.93 5.86
C THR A 56 0.39 -2.84 4.49
N THR A 57 0.44 -1.67 3.85
CA THR A 57 -0.09 -1.45 2.51
C THR A 57 0.62 -2.32 1.47
N GLN A 58 1.95 -2.39 1.49
CA GLN A 58 2.70 -3.25 0.55
C GLN A 58 2.40 -4.73 0.75
N THR A 59 2.31 -5.19 2.00
CA THR A 59 1.98 -6.59 2.31
C THR A 59 0.57 -6.93 1.83
N TYR A 60 -0.38 -6.03 2.04
CA TYR A 60 -1.74 -6.15 1.56
C TYR A 60 -1.82 -6.22 0.03
N LEU A 61 -1.20 -5.26 -0.68
CA LEU A 61 -1.16 -5.25 -2.15
C LEU A 61 -0.48 -6.50 -2.71
N ARG A 62 0.62 -6.95 -2.10
CA ARG A 62 1.30 -8.19 -2.49
C ARG A 62 0.38 -9.39 -2.36
N ALA A 63 -0.32 -9.50 -1.24
CA ALA A 63 -1.24 -10.62 -1.00
C ALA A 63 -2.42 -10.58 -1.98
N GLN A 64 -3.00 -9.42 -2.22
CA GLN A 64 -4.16 -9.24 -3.09
C GLN A 64 -3.84 -9.50 -4.56
N ILE A 65 -2.79 -8.86 -5.09
CA ILE A 65 -2.39 -9.02 -6.49
C ILE A 65 -1.84 -10.43 -6.73
N GLY A 66 -1.08 -10.97 -5.75
CA GLY A 66 -0.61 -12.34 -5.79
C GLY A 66 -1.72 -13.39 -5.76
N ALA A 67 -2.85 -13.09 -5.09
CA ALA A 67 -4.03 -13.96 -5.03
C ALA A 67 -5.04 -13.67 -6.16
N GLN A 68 -4.61 -13.03 -7.24
CA GLN A 68 -5.46 -12.71 -8.37
C GLN A 68 -6.21 -13.95 -8.89
N TYR A 69 -7.45 -13.74 -9.27
CA TYR A 69 -8.34 -14.74 -9.86
C TYR A 69 -8.66 -14.38 -11.31
N PRO A 70 -8.42 -15.26 -12.29
CA PRO A 70 -8.68 -14.96 -13.70
C PRO A 70 -10.17 -15.07 -14.03
N GLN A 71 -10.97 -14.17 -13.43
CA GLN A 71 -12.41 -14.12 -13.67
C GLN A 71 -12.68 -13.75 -15.13
N ARG A 72 -13.41 -14.62 -15.83
CA ARG A 72 -13.87 -14.37 -17.21
C ARG A 72 -15.30 -13.87 -17.24
N MET A 73 -15.58 -13.04 -18.23
CA MET A 73 -16.93 -12.54 -18.53
C MET A 73 -17.56 -13.41 -19.61
N TRP A 74 -18.49 -14.29 -19.20
CA TRP A 74 -19.01 -15.36 -20.06
C TRP A 74 -19.91 -14.91 -21.19
N LYS A 75 -20.55 -13.74 -21.09
CA LYS A 75 -21.44 -13.18 -22.11
C LYS A 75 -20.82 -12.09 -22.96
N ILE A 76 -19.57 -11.74 -22.71
CA ILE A 76 -18.82 -10.81 -23.55
C ILE A 76 -18.09 -11.61 -24.63
N ALA A 77 -18.12 -11.11 -25.87
CA ALA A 77 -17.33 -11.68 -26.96
C ALA A 77 -15.84 -11.77 -26.52
N GLU A 78 -15.13 -12.80 -26.99
CA GLU A 78 -13.72 -13.06 -26.63
C GLU A 78 -13.48 -13.53 -25.18
N LEU A 79 -14.52 -13.63 -24.33
CA LEU A 79 -14.41 -14.10 -22.94
C LEU A 79 -13.27 -13.40 -22.16
N PRO A 80 -13.26 -12.08 -22.06
CA PRO A 80 -12.15 -11.35 -21.47
C PRO A 80 -11.96 -11.69 -19.99
N ILE A 81 -10.71 -11.76 -19.56
CA ILE A 81 -10.35 -11.82 -18.14
C ILE A 81 -10.54 -10.41 -17.56
N LEU A 82 -11.08 -10.32 -16.34
CA LEU A 82 -11.16 -9.07 -15.59
C LEU A 82 -9.77 -8.65 -15.07
N PHE A 83 -8.97 -8.19 -16.01
CA PHE A 83 -7.66 -7.59 -15.78
C PHE A 83 -7.37 -6.54 -16.84
N SER A 84 -6.94 -5.38 -16.41
CA SER A 84 -6.38 -4.35 -17.28
C SER A 84 -5.39 -3.50 -16.49
N GLY A 85 -4.40 -2.97 -17.18
CA GLY A 85 -3.37 -2.18 -16.55
C GLY A 85 -2.98 -0.97 -17.39
N GLU A 86 -2.98 0.19 -16.73
CA GLU A 86 -2.42 1.44 -17.20
C GLU A 86 -1.18 1.78 -16.36
N ARG A 87 -0.50 2.84 -16.71
CA ARG A 87 0.71 3.27 -16.00
C ARG A 87 0.46 3.73 -14.56
N ASP A 88 -0.73 4.26 -14.28
CA ASP A 88 -1.14 4.85 -13.00
C ASP A 88 -2.40 4.19 -12.41
N GLU A 89 -2.90 3.16 -13.06
CA GLU A 89 -4.08 2.43 -12.64
C GLU A 89 -3.96 0.93 -12.98
N ILE A 90 -4.39 0.07 -12.07
CA ILE A 90 -4.56 -1.36 -12.34
C ILE A 90 -5.94 -1.81 -11.90
N ARG A 91 -6.57 -2.64 -12.73
CA ARG A 91 -7.82 -3.33 -12.43
C ARG A 91 -7.60 -4.82 -12.48
N TYR A 92 -8.07 -5.54 -11.47
CA TYR A 92 -7.87 -6.98 -11.36
C TYR A 92 -8.96 -7.63 -10.51
N ALA A 93 -9.28 -8.89 -10.77
CA ALA A 93 -10.15 -9.66 -9.92
C ALA A 93 -9.33 -10.46 -8.91
N ALA A 94 -9.81 -10.53 -7.67
CA ALA A 94 -9.20 -11.35 -6.62
C ALA A 94 -10.27 -11.88 -5.65
N VAL A 95 -9.94 -12.99 -4.97
CA VAL A 95 -10.82 -13.58 -3.97
C VAL A 95 -10.59 -12.91 -2.62
N LEU A 96 -11.67 -12.45 -1.99
CA LEU A 96 -11.68 -12.03 -0.59
C LEU A 96 -12.22 -13.14 0.31
N PRO A 97 -11.56 -13.38 1.45
CA PRO A 97 -12.10 -14.31 2.46
C PRO A 97 -13.36 -13.73 3.12
N ALA A 98 -14.28 -14.62 3.53
CA ALA A 98 -15.54 -14.24 4.18
C ALA A 98 -15.38 -13.44 5.49
N ARG A 99 -14.21 -13.48 6.12
CA ARG A 99 -13.91 -12.67 7.32
C ARG A 99 -13.64 -11.18 7.02
N VAL A 100 -13.37 -10.83 5.76
CA VAL A 100 -13.03 -9.46 5.34
C VAL A 100 -14.24 -8.81 4.66
N ALA A 101 -15.05 -9.62 3.95
CA ALA A 101 -16.25 -9.23 3.24
C ALA A 101 -17.20 -10.45 3.21
N GLU A 102 -18.28 -10.40 2.43
CA GLU A 102 -19.19 -11.54 2.25
C GLU A 102 -18.53 -12.79 1.62
N GLY A 103 -17.24 -12.68 1.27
CA GLY A 103 -16.48 -13.70 0.57
C GLY A 103 -16.76 -13.70 -0.93
N GLY A 104 -15.88 -14.37 -1.69
CA GLY A 104 -16.06 -14.48 -3.14
C GLY A 104 -15.08 -13.64 -3.96
N VAL A 105 -15.38 -13.53 -5.26
CA VAL A 105 -14.56 -12.78 -6.22
C VAL A 105 -15.02 -11.34 -6.23
N TYR A 106 -14.05 -10.42 -6.11
CA TYR A 106 -14.26 -8.99 -6.24
C TYR A 106 -13.39 -8.45 -7.38
N TYR A 107 -13.88 -7.43 -8.06
CA TYR A 107 -13.13 -6.67 -9.05
C TYR A 107 -12.63 -5.40 -8.42
N PHE A 108 -11.33 -5.19 -8.47
CA PHE A 108 -10.61 -4.10 -7.80
C PHE A 108 -10.07 -3.12 -8.81
N ARG A 109 -10.02 -1.86 -8.41
CA ARG A 109 -9.29 -0.78 -9.06
C ARG A 109 -8.35 -0.15 -8.04
N LEU A 110 -7.07 -0.03 -8.35
CA LEU A 110 -6.06 0.69 -7.58
C LEU A 110 -5.59 1.89 -8.40
N ALA A 111 -5.74 3.08 -7.85
CA ALA A 111 -5.33 4.32 -8.50
C ALA A 111 -5.04 5.41 -7.47
N VAL A 112 -4.37 6.50 -7.90
CA VAL A 112 -4.29 7.72 -7.10
C VAL A 112 -5.44 8.64 -7.50
N VAL A 113 -6.20 9.09 -6.49
CA VAL A 113 -7.35 9.98 -6.66
C VAL A 113 -7.11 11.26 -5.87
N ARG A 114 -7.40 12.40 -6.48
CA ARG A 114 -7.41 13.69 -5.78
C ARG A 114 -8.70 13.90 -5.03
N SER A 115 -8.58 14.25 -3.75
CA SER A 115 -9.70 14.61 -2.88
C SER A 115 -9.38 15.92 -2.18
N GLY A 116 -9.89 17.04 -2.72
CA GLY A 116 -9.48 18.38 -2.31
C GLY A 116 -8.00 18.63 -2.62
N GLU A 117 -7.24 19.02 -1.60
CA GLU A 117 -5.80 19.26 -1.70
C GLU A 117 -4.93 18.00 -1.53
N ARG A 118 -5.53 16.86 -1.16
CA ARG A 118 -4.81 15.61 -0.92
C ARG A 118 -4.88 14.66 -2.09
N SER A 119 -3.79 13.94 -2.31
CA SER A 119 -3.69 12.85 -3.27
C SER A 119 -3.67 11.52 -2.53
N LEU A 120 -4.67 10.69 -2.76
CA LEU A 120 -4.92 9.46 -2.01
C LEU A 120 -4.66 8.24 -2.89
N LEU A 121 -3.89 7.27 -2.38
CA LEU A 121 -3.86 5.92 -2.96
C LEU A 121 -5.13 5.19 -2.53
N VAL A 122 -6.00 4.94 -3.49
CA VAL A 122 -7.33 4.39 -3.25
C VAL A 122 -7.47 3.04 -3.92
N GLN A 123 -8.06 2.09 -3.21
CA GLN A 123 -8.57 0.86 -3.77
C GLN A 123 -10.11 0.90 -3.76
N GLU A 124 -10.69 0.69 -4.90
CA GLU A 124 -12.13 0.54 -5.10
C GLU A 124 -12.44 -0.92 -5.40
N ARG A 125 -13.61 -1.42 -4.96
CA ARG A 125 -14.05 -2.78 -5.21
C ARG A 125 -15.53 -2.85 -5.55
N VAL A 126 -15.85 -3.75 -6.45
CA VAL A 126 -17.23 -4.13 -6.82
C VAL A 126 -17.34 -5.64 -6.89
N VAL A 127 -18.54 -6.17 -6.74
CA VAL A 127 -18.83 -7.59 -6.99
C VAL A 127 -19.11 -7.76 -8.48
N PRO A 128 -18.29 -8.52 -9.24
CA PRO A 128 -18.51 -8.71 -10.66
C PRO A 128 -19.63 -9.75 -10.90
N ASP A 129 -20.56 -9.45 -11.81
CA ASP A 129 -21.42 -10.46 -12.39
C ASP A 129 -20.74 -11.04 -13.64
N ALA A 130 -20.29 -12.27 -13.56
CA ALA A 130 -19.63 -12.96 -14.67
C ALA A 130 -20.53 -13.16 -15.89
N ASN A 131 -21.86 -13.03 -15.72
CA ASN A 131 -22.86 -13.14 -16.78
C ASN A 131 -23.35 -11.78 -17.30
N ALA A 132 -22.77 -10.67 -16.82
CA ALA A 132 -23.07 -9.37 -17.38
C ALA A 132 -22.59 -9.24 -18.84
N LEU A 133 -23.23 -8.37 -19.59
CA LEU A 133 -22.89 -8.08 -21.00
C LEU A 133 -21.73 -7.06 -21.11
N GLU A 134 -21.37 -6.43 -19.99
CA GLU A 134 -20.34 -5.40 -19.91
C GLU A 134 -19.43 -5.63 -18.71
N VAL A 135 -18.21 -5.12 -18.81
CA VAL A 135 -17.27 -5.13 -17.68
C VAL A 135 -17.79 -4.19 -16.58
N PRO A 136 -17.76 -4.60 -15.29
CA PRO A 136 -18.26 -3.78 -14.21
C PRO A 136 -17.56 -2.42 -14.12
N GLU A 137 -18.34 -1.36 -13.93
CA GLU A 137 -17.82 -0.03 -13.61
C GLU A 137 -17.72 0.19 -12.10
N PHE A 138 -16.92 1.19 -11.69
CA PHE A 138 -16.66 1.52 -10.28
C PHE A 138 -17.51 2.70 -9.77
N ARG A 139 -18.71 2.96 -10.37
CA ARG A 139 -19.55 4.13 -9.98
C ARG A 139 -20.01 4.08 -8.53
N ASP A 140 -20.47 2.91 -8.06
CA ASP A 140 -20.95 2.68 -6.68
C ASP A 140 -20.00 1.76 -5.91
N ALA A 141 -18.71 1.82 -6.22
CA ALA A 141 -17.71 0.97 -5.62
C ALA A 141 -17.47 1.31 -4.14
N GLU A 142 -17.29 0.29 -3.34
CA GLU A 142 -16.75 0.45 -2.00
C GLU A 142 -15.30 0.89 -2.08
N ARG A 143 -14.96 1.98 -1.37
CA ARG A 143 -13.67 2.64 -1.43
C ARG A 143 -12.90 2.47 -0.14
N SER A 144 -11.63 2.11 -0.25
CA SER A 144 -10.66 2.04 0.85
C SER A 144 -9.46 2.93 0.55
N ILE A 145 -9.11 3.80 1.48
CA ILE A 145 -7.88 4.61 1.39
C ILE A 145 -6.74 3.77 1.93
N LEU A 146 -5.71 3.53 1.12
CA LEU A 146 -4.54 2.73 1.47
C LEU A 146 -3.38 3.61 1.95
N ALA A 147 -3.26 4.82 1.42
CA ALA A 147 -2.26 5.81 1.84
C ALA A 147 -2.70 7.22 1.42
N GLU A 148 -2.19 8.22 2.13
CA GLU A 148 -2.43 9.63 1.85
C GLU A 148 -1.15 10.31 1.37
N ASP A 149 -1.31 11.49 0.78
CA ASP A 149 -0.23 12.38 0.31
C ASP A 149 0.72 11.67 -0.67
N ILE A 150 0.16 11.03 -1.70
CA ILE A 150 0.88 10.30 -2.73
C ILE A 150 1.08 11.18 -3.96
N ALA A 151 2.33 11.54 -4.25
CA ALA A 151 2.68 12.35 -5.42
C ALA A 151 2.57 11.57 -6.74
N GLU A 152 2.95 10.29 -6.74
CA GLU A 152 3.01 9.50 -7.96
C GLU A 152 2.80 8.01 -7.67
N LEU A 153 2.02 7.37 -8.53
CA LEU A 153 1.88 5.92 -8.66
C LEU A 153 2.36 5.54 -10.07
N ARG A 154 3.28 4.60 -10.16
CA ARG A 154 3.68 3.98 -11.43
C ARG A 154 3.53 2.49 -11.36
N ILE A 155 2.89 1.94 -12.38
CA ILE A 155 2.68 0.51 -12.52
C ILE A 155 3.27 0.06 -13.86
N ALA A 156 3.96 -1.07 -13.85
CA ALA A 156 4.49 -1.69 -15.06
C ALA A 156 4.23 -3.21 -15.03
N TYR A 157 4.12 -3.78 -16.20
CA TYR A 157 3.68 -5.15 -16.43
C TYR A 157 4.75 -5.91 -17.19
N TYR A 158 5.25 -7.00 -16.64
CA TYR A 158 6.24 -7.82 -17.33
C TYR A 158 5.55 -8.93 -18.10
N GLY A 159 5.79 -8.99 -19.39
CA GLY A 159 5.17 -9.99 -20.25
C GLY A 159 5.42 -9.70 -21.72
N ARG A 160 4.73 -10.42 -22.59
CA ARG A 160 4.75 -10.18 -24.03
C ARG A 160 3.60 -9.24 -24.42
N ALA A 161 3.87 -8.29 -25.29
CA ALA A 161 2.81 -7.45 -25.86
C ALA A 161 1.78 -8.30 -26.65
N ILE A 162 0.56 -7.77 -26.80
CA ILE A 162 -0.57 -8.52 -27.37
C ILE A 162 -0.29 -9.01 -28.79
N ASN A 163 0.50 -8.27 -29.58
CA ASN A 163 0.83 -8.60 -30.98
C ASN A 163 2.27 -9.11 -31.15
N ALA A 164 2.97 -9.40 -30.05
CA ALA A 164 4.33 -9.90 -30.08
C ALA A 164 4.38 -11.36 -30.57
N ALA A 165 5.37 -11.70 -31.38
CA ALA A 165 5.60 -13.07 -31.80
C ALA A 165 5.91 -13.97 -30.60
N ASP A 166 5.56 -15.26 -30.68
CA ASP A 166 5.84 -16.23 -29.60
C ASP A 166 7.33 -16.40 -29.28
N THR A 167 8.20 -16.03 -30.22
CA THR A 167 9.65 -16.03 -30.07
C THR A 167 10.20 -14.77 -29.41
N GLU A 168 9.40 -13.73 -29.27
CA GLU A 168 9.84 -12.47 -28.66
C GLU A 168 9.97 -12.62 -27.14
N ALA A 169 11.07 -12.10 -26.60
CA ALA A 169 11.32 -12.16 -25.17
C ALA A 169 10.34 -11.24 -24.41
N PRO A 170 9.86 -11.63 -23.21
CA PRO A 170 9.07 -10.76 -22.37
C PRO A 170 9.82 -9.48 -21.99
N ALA A 171 9.08 -8.36 -21.90
CA ALA A 171 9.62 -7.04 -21.54
C ALA A 171 8.70 -6.34 -20.53
N TRP A 172 9.19 -5.26 -19.91
CA TRP A 172 8.37 -4.38 -19.08
C TRP A 172 7.57 -3.43 -19.97
N LEU A 173 6.25 -3.42 -19.78
CA LEU A 173 5.28 -2.61 -20.50
C LEU A 173 4.59 -1.64 -19.53
N ASP A 174 4.31 -0.42 -19.96
CA ASP A 174 3.57 0.59 -19.17
C ASP A 174 2.05 0.37 -19.21
N ARG A 175 1.58 -0.55 -20.07
CA ARG A 175 0.17 -0.85 -20.27
C ARG A 175 -0.03 -2.34 -20.50
N TRP A 176 -1.13 -2.90 -19.99
CA TRP A 176 -1.54 -4.27 -20.21
C TRP A 176 -2.98 -4.35 -20.65
N ASP A 177 -3.18 -4.62 -21.95
CA ASP A 177 -4.50 -4.71 -22.60
C ASP A 177 -4.86 -6.13 -23.02
N ASP A 178 -3.99 -7.10 -22.78
CA ASP A 178 -4.26 -8.49 -23.15
C ASP A 178 -5.42 -9.04 -22.31
N LYS A 179 -6.57 -9.21 -22.94
CA LYS A 179 -7.79 -9.70 -22.29
C LYS A 179 -7.80 -11.22 -22.09
N GLN A 180 -6.81 -11.92 -22.62
CA GLN A 180 -6.73 -13.38 -22.58
C GLN A 180 -5.63 -13.90 -21.65
N ARG A 181 -4.63 -13.07 -21.38
CA ARG A 181 -3.45 -13.45 -20.57
C ARG A 181 -3.21 -12.43 -19.47
N LEU A 182 -2.70 -12.91 -18.35
CA LEU A 182 -2.19 -12.08 -17.27
C LEU A 182 -0.71 -11.79 -17.49
N PRO A 183 -0.19 -10.66 -16.97
CA PRO A 183 1.24 -10.40 -16.96
C PRO A 183 1.97 -11.44 -16.10
N LEU A 184 3.24 -11.67 -16.37
CA LEU A 184 4.10 -12.53 -15.57
C LEU A 184 4.40 -11.90 -14.21
N LEU A 185 4.69 -10.59 -14.22
CA LEU A 185 4.94 -9.79 -13.00
C LEU A 185 4.24 -8.44 -13.13
N VAL A 186 3.85 -7.90 -11.99
CA VAL A 186 3.37 -6.52 -11.84
C VAL A 186 4.34 -5.78 -10.93
N ARG A 187 4.86 -4.64 -11.38
CA ARG A 187 5.71 -3.74 -10.59
C ARG A 187 4.92 -2.51 -10.21
N ILE A 188 4.97 -2.14 -8.95
CA ILE A 188 4.29 -0.96 -8.40
C ILE A 188 5.33 -0.11 -7.68
N ASP A 189 5.49 1.11 -8.13
CA ASP A 189 6.33 2.14 -7.56
C ASP A 189 5.42 3.26 -7.03
N VAL A 190 5.55 3.59 -5.74
CA VAL A 190 4.79 4.63 -5.07
C VAL A 190 5.75 5.69 -4.54
N LYS A 191 5.49 6.95 -4.88
CA LYS A 191 6.24 8.09 -4.39
C LYS A 191 5.31 8.97 -3.57
N PRO A 192 5.54 9.12 -2.24
CA PRO A 192 4.80 10.07 -1.42
C PRO A 192 5.20 11.51 -1.75
N GLU A 193 4.36 12.49 -1.42
CA GLU A 193 4.67 13.93 -1.58
C GLU A 193 5.85 14.35 -0.71
N LYS A 194 5.99 13.73 0.46
CA LYS A 194 7.08 13.98 1.40
C LYS A 194 7.79 12.69 1.76
N GLY A 195 9.10 12.75 1.86
CA GLY A 195 9.93 11.61 2.24
C GLY A 195 10.47 10.81 1.05
N ALA A 196 11.03 9.64 1.33
CA ALA A 196 11.61 8.76 0.33
C ALA A 196 10.52 7.97 -0.41
N ALA A 197 10.79 7.64 -1.68
CA ALA A 197 9.95 6.69 -2.42
C ALA A 197 9.85 5.36 -1.68
N TRP A 198 8.71 4.69 -1.81
CA TRP A 198 8.54 3.36 -1.24
C TRP A 198 9.47 2.37 -1.93
N PRO A 199 9.89 1.30 -1.25
CA PRO A 199 10.54 0.20 -1.91
C PRO A 199 9.67 -0.33 -3.06
N THR A 200 10.27 -0.58 -4.21
CA THR A 200 9.56 -1.15 -5.36
C THR A 200 8.89 -2.47 -4.99
N LEU A 201 7.60 -2.58 -5.24
CA LEU A 201 6.84 -3.79 -5.04
C LEU A 201 6.77 -4.55 -6.38
N VAL A 202 7.34 -5.74 -6.43
CA VAL A 202 7.18 -6.66 -7.57
C VAL A 202 6.39 -7.88 -7.10
N VAL A 203 5.32 -8.20 -7.83
CA VAL A 203 4.39 -9.29 -7.51
C VAL A 203 4.18 -10.17 -8.73
N GLU A 204 4.20 -11.47 -8.52
CA GLU A 204 3.75 -12.46 -9.52
C GLU A 204 2.25 -12.73 -9.29
N PRO A 205 1.36 -12.34 -10.22
CA PRO A 205 -0.04 -12.72 -10.17
C PRO A 205 -0.19 -14.24 -10.25
N ARG A 206 -1.08 -14.82 -9.46
CA ARG A 206 -1.38 -16.25 -9.57
C ARG A 206 -2.01 -16.53 -10.93
N ARG A 207 -1.30 -17.27 -11.74
CA ARG A 207 -1.77 -17.71 -13.05
C ARG A 207 -2.38 -19.09 -12.90
N SER A 208 -3.71 -19.19 -13.06
CA SER A 208 -4.31 -20.50 -13.24
C SER A 208 -4.02 -21.00 -14.66
N PRO A 209 -4.00 -22.33 -14.89
CA PRO A 209 -3.86 -22.88 -16.25
C PRO A 209 -4.89 -22.33 -17.24
N GLU A 210 -6.04 -21.86 -16.72
CA GLU A 210 -7.15 -21.27 -17.50
C GLU A 210 -6.86 -19.84 -17.94
N ALA A 211 -6.00 -19.11 -17.25
CA ALA A 211 -5.78 -17.67 -17.44
C ALA A 211 -5.16 -17.29 -18.79
N GLY A 212 -4.53 -18.22 -19.47
CA GLY A 212 -3.93 -18.01 -20.80
C GLY A 212 -4.58 -18.82 -21.90
N CYS A 213 -5.73 -19.44 -21.64
CA CYS A 213 -6.35 -20.38 -22.56
C CYS A 213 -7.64 -19.81 -23.17
N PRO A 214 -7.71 -19.65 -24.50
CA PRO A 214 -8.94 -19.17 -25.16
C PRO A 214 -10.13 -20.14 -25.00
N VAL A 215 -9.87 -21.44 -24.94
CA VAL A 215 -10.87 -22.45 -24.67
C VAL A 215 -10.31 -23.48 -23.71
N TRP A 216 -10.78 -23.48 -22.46
CA TRP A 216 -10.35 -24.43 -21.44
C TRP A 216 -11.28 -25.64 -21.39
N ASP A 217 -10.74 -26.84 -21.63
CA ASP A 217 -11.45 -28.08 -21.39
C ASP A 217 -11.29 -28.49 -19.92
N SER A 218 -12.29 -28.20 -19.10
CA SER A 218 -12.30 -28.51 -17.68
C SER A 218 -12.26 -30.01 -17.36
N ARG A 219 -12.67 -30.86 -18.28
CA ARG A 219 -12.64 -32.34 -18.12
C ARG A 219 -11.25 -32.89 -18.37
N ARG A 220 -10.58 -32.38 -19.41
CA ARG A 220 -9.23 -32.80 -19.78
C ARG A 220 -8.14 -31.97 -19.12
N LYS A 221 -8.50 -30.87 -18.45
CA LYS A 221 -7.58 -29.88 -17.87
C LYS A 221 -6.56 -29.41 -18.90
N THR A 222 -6.97 -29.24 -20.13
CA THR A 222 -6.14 -28.81 -21.25
C THR A 222 -6.71 -27.60 -21.96
N CYS A 223 -5.81 -26.81 -22.55
CA CYS A 223 -6.18 -25.69 -23.40
C CYS A 223 -6.51 -26.20 -24.80
N ALA A 224 -7.71 -25.97 -25.28
CA ALA A 224 -8.05 -26.20 -26.68
C ALA A 224 -7.57 -25.02 -27.53
N ARG A 225 -7.01 -25.28 -28.70
CA ARG A 225 -6.76 -24.24 -29.68
C ARG A 225 -8.12 -23.73 -30.18
N ALA A 226 -8.26 -22.41 -30.25
CA ALA A 226 -9.37 -21.83 -31.00
C ALA A 226 -9.27 -22.34 -32.45
N ALA A 227 -10.35 -22.96 -32.91
CA ALA A 227 -10.44 -23.47 -34.28
C ALA A 227 -10.56 -22.30 -35.25
#